data_05d9920db76064b8763587d88313337e
#
_entry.id   05d9920db76064b8763587d88313337e
#
_cell.length_a   1.000
_cell.length_b   1.000
_cell.length_c   1.000
_cell.angle_alpha   90.00
_cell.angle_beta   90.00
_cell.angle_gamma   90.00
#
_symmetry.space_group_name_H-M   'P 1'
#
loop_
_entity.id
_entity.type
_entity.pdbx_description
1 polymer ?
#
loop_
_entity_poly.entity_id
_entity_poly.type
_entity_poly.pdbx_seq_one_letter_code
_entity_poly.pdbx_strand_id
1 'polypeptide(L)'
;SSADNDWYKWKLLANRGTTTPSGSLIRMYDGSTKQIQDVEVGDVVKSYQPVGMSLSDHDFAAYSSTDLTNSVSSGSVVLEVSSNVQPEHYVINDTYKFGWMGMIFVKRAGEYKFLRGFEIEVGDELLDKDGNLVEVTSTVEVTSDETFYSLDVEDIDTYFSSDILVHNLPPKGP
;
A
#
# COMPACT_ATOMS: atom_id res chain seq x y z
N SER A 1 -23.76 -20.18 3.93
CA SER A 1 -23.34 -19.93 5.31
C SER A 1 -22.58 -18.61 5.44
N SER A 2 -22.39 -18.13 6.64
CA SER A 2 -21.62 -16.92 6.90
C SER A 2 -20.17 -17.09 6.45
N ALA A 3 -19.60 -18.28 6.60
CA ALA A 3 -18.23 -18.58 6.16
C ALA A 3 -18.10 -18.48 4.63
N ASP A 4 -19.08 -18.98 3.89
CA ASP A 4 -19.09 -18.89 2.43
C ASP A 4 -19.25 -17.44 1.97
N ASN A 5 -20.07 -16.66 2.67
CA ASN A 5 -20.23 -15.24 2.39
C ASN A 5 -18.94 -14.47 2.66
N ASP A 6 -18.25 -14.80 3.75
CA ASP A 6 -17.00 -14.14 4.10
C ASP A 6 -15.90 -14.46 3.10
N TRP A 7 -15.82 -15.72 2.64
CA TRP A 7 -14.88 -16.12 1.60
C TRP A 7 -15.15 -15.40 0.28
N TYR A 8 -16.43 -15.30 -0.11
CA TYR A 8 -16.83 -14.60 -1.32
C TYR A 8 -16.49 -13.11 -1.25
N LYS A 9 -16.79 -12.47 -0.14
CA LYS A 9 -16.41 -11.08 0.10
C LYS A 9 -14.91 -10.90 0.01
N TRP A 10 -14.16 -11.76 0.68
CA TRP A 10 -12.71 -11.71 0.64
C TRP A 10 -12.17 -11.84 -0.78
N LYS A 11 -12.70 -12.74 -1.58
CA LYS A 11 -12.31 -12.92 -2.98
C LYS A 11 -12.61 -11.69 -3.84
N LEU A 12 -13.78 -11.07 -3.63
CA LEU A 12 -14.12 -9.82 -4.29
C LEU A 12 -13.15 -8.71 -3.90
N LEU A 13 -12.87 -8.60 -2.62
CA LEU A 13 -11.99 -7.58 -2.08
C LEU A 13 -10.55 -7.77 -2.59
N ALA A 14 -10.08 -8.99 -2.68
CA ALA A 14 -8.76 -9.28 -3.24
C ALA A 14 -8.63 -8.83 -4.70
N ASN A 15 -9.70 -8.96 -5.48
CA ASN A 15 -9.73 -8.45 -6.86
C ASN A 15 -9.78 -6.93 -6.93
N ARG A 16 -10.15 -6.27 -5.84
CA ARG A 16 -10.21 -4.81 -5.71
C ARG A 16 -9.06 -4.26 -4.88
N GLY A 17 -8.06 -5.09 -4.63
CA GLY A 17 -6.99 -4.79 -3.69
C GLY A 17 -5.88 -3.89 -4.23
N THR A 18 -6.00 -3.37 -5.43
CA THR A 18 -4.99 -2.47 -5.99
C THR A 18 -4.97 -1.15 -5.21
N THR A 19 -3.75 -0.69 -4.90
CA THR A 19 -3.55 0.42 -3.96
C THR A 19 -3.44 1.76 -4.63
N THR A 20 -2.82 1.81 -5.81
CA THR A 20 -2.25 3.03 -6.39
C THR A 20 -3.00 3.44 -7.65
N PRO A 21 -3.65 4.63 -7.66
CA PRO A 21 -4.36 5.09 -8.86
C PRO A 21 -3.40 5.53 -9.95
N SER A 22 -3.87 5.45 -11.19
CA SER A 22 -3.18 5.98 -12.34
C SER A 22 -2.72 7.43 -12.09
N GLY A 23 -1.52 7.75 -12.50
CA GLY A 23 -0.91 9.07 -12.31
C GLY A 23 -0.13 9.24 -11.02
N SER A 24 -0.29 8.34 -10.04
CA SER A 24 0.51 8.40 -8.81
C SER A 24 1.97 8.12 -9.09
N LEU A 25 2.84 8.85 -8.40
CA LEU A 25 4.29 8.72 -8.58
C LEU A 25 4.85 7.63 -7.67
N ILE A 26 5.62 6.75 -8.29
CA ILE A 26 6.33 5.68 -7.60
C ILE A 26 7.80 6.10 -7.46
N ARG A 27 8.32 6.00 -6.23
CA ARG A 27 9.74 6.31 -5.96
C ARG A 27 10.60 5.14 -6.43
N MET A 28 11.49 5.43 -7.40
CA MET A 28 12.45 4.46 -7.90
C MET A 28 13.69 4.43 -6.99
N TYR A 29 14.43 3.35 -7.04
CA TYR A 29 15.60 3.16 -6.18
C TYR A 29 16.71 4.18 -6.49
N ASP A 30 16.83 4.65 -7.73
CA ASP A 30 17.80 5.66 -8.12
C ASP A 30 17.43 7.09 -7.66
N GLY A 31 16.29 7.25 -6.99
CA GLY A 31 15.77 8.52 -6.48
C GLY A 31 14.83 9.25 -7.45
N SER A 32 14.68 8.77 -8.68
CA SER A 32 13.70 9.31 -9.62
C SER A 32 12.28 8.86 -9.30
N THR A 33 11.32 9.35 -10.05
CA THR A 33 9.92 8.89 -9.96
C THR A 33 9.42 8.48 -11.34
N LYS A 34 8.49 7.52 -11.34
CA LYS A 34 7.68 7.17 -12.50
C LYS A 34 6.21 7.19 -12.10
N GLN A 35 5.33 7.58 -13.03
CA GLN A 35 3.91 7.35 -12.83
C GLN A 35 3.65 5.84 -12.81
N ILE A 36 2.70 5.40 -11.97
CA ILE A 36 2.45 3.97 -11.79
C ILE A 36 2.20 3.23 -13.11
N GLN A 37 1.47 3.85 -14.04
CA GLN A 37 1.16 3.24 -15.34
C GLN A 37 2.39 3.06 -16.24
N ASP A 38 3.48 3.74 -15.93
CA ASP A 38 4.74 3.67 -16.70
C ASP A 38 5.75 2.72 -16.06
N VAL A 39 5.44 2.17 -14.88
CA VAL A 39 6.31 1.20 -14.22
C VAL A 39 6.22 -0.14 -14.94
N GLU A 40 7.39 -0.74 -15.21
CA GLU A 40 7.51 -1.98 -15.95
C GLU A 40 8.17 -3.08 -15.13
N VAL A 41 7.90 -4.33 -15.50
CA VAL A 41 8.64 -5.48 -14.97
C VAL A 41 10.13 -5.28 -15.21
N GLY A 42 10.94 -5.50 -14.18
CA GLY A 42 12.38 -5.29 -14.20
C GLY A 42 12.83 -3.92 -13.68
N ASP A 43 11.92 -2.96 -13.54
CA ASP A 43 12.24 -1.71 -12.86
C ASP A 43 12.61 -1.98 -11.40
N VAL A 44 13.45 -1.11 -10.82
CA VAL A 44 13.84 -1.21 -9.40
C VAL A 44 13.23 -0.07 -8.63
N VAL A 45 12.32 -0.39 -7.72
CA VAL A 45 11.63 0.59 -6.86
C VAL A 45 12.30 0.66 -5.50
N LYS A 46 12.16 1.82 -4.85
CA LYS A 46 12.55 1.95 -3.45
C LYS A 46 11.58 1.13 -2.59
N SER A 47 12.13 0.28 -1.74
CA SER A 47 11.38 -0.54 -0.79
C SER A 47 11.87 -0.28 0.63
N TYR A 48 11.06 -0.66 1.60
CA TYR A 48 11.37 -0.49 3.00
C TYR A 48 10.78 -1.67 3.78
N GLN A 49 11.62 -2.33 4.56
CA GLN A 49 11.20 -3.42 5.42
C GLN A 49 11.12 -2.91 6.85
N PRO A 50 9.93 -2.66 7.40
CA PRO A 50 9.81 -2.38 8.82
C PRO A 50 10.39 -3.53 9.64
N VAL A 51 11.12 -3.20 10.68
CA VAL A 51 11.77 -4.20 11.55
C VAL A 51 10.72 -5.18 12.10
N GLY A 52 10.99 -6.47 11.99
CA GLY A 52 10.09 -7.52 12.46
C GLY A 52 8.94 -7.86 11.50
N MET A 53 8.85 -7.20 10.36
CA MET A 53 7.83 -7.57 9.36
C MET A 53 8.17 -8.92 8.74
N SER A 54 7.18 -9.82 8.73
CA SER A 54 7.30 -11.09 8.02
C SER A 54 7.35 -10.86 6.51
N LEU A 55 8.17 -11.62 5.81
CA LEU A 55 8.20 -11.65 4.35
C LEU A 55 7.17 -12.60 3.77
N SER A 56 6.40 -13.29 4.63
CA SER A 56 5.27 -14.11 4.20
C SER A 56 4.14 -13.24 3.66
N ASP A 57 3.57 -13.64 2.53
CA ASP A 57 2.48 -12.91 1.88
C ASP A 57 1.22 -12.76 2.75
N HIS A 58 1.11 -13.52 3.84
CA HIS A 58 -0.11 -13.56 4.65
C HIS A 58 0.03 -12.89 6.01
N ASP A 59 1.23 -12.61 6.47
CA ASP A 59 1.47 -12.20 7.85
C ASP A 59 1.68 -10.70 8.04
N PHE A 60 1.90 -9.95 6.97
CA PHE A 60 2.18 -8.51 7.08
C PHE A 60 1.01 -7.74 7.73
N ALA A 61 -0.22 -8.19 7.53
CA ALA A 61 -1.40 -7.53 8.09
C ALA A 61 -1.46 -7.61 9.62
N ALA A 62 -0.75 -8.56 10.23
CA ALA A 62 -0.66 -8.70 11.68
C ALA A 62 0.52 -7.92 12.27
N TYR A 63 1.29 -7.22 11.43
CA TYR A 63 2.44 -6.46 11.88
C TYR A 63 2.06 -5.39 12.90
N SER A 64 2.86 -5.33 13.95
CA SER A 64 2.75 -4.29 14.97
C SER A 64 4.13 -4.02 15.57
N SER A 65 4.49 -2.75 15.71
CA SER A 65 5.73 -2.34 16.35
C SER A 65 5.58 -0.93 16.92
N THR A 66 6.32 -0.64 17.97
CA THR A 66 6.39 0.72 18.55
C THR A 66 7.66 1.45 18.13
N ASP A 67 8.58 0.77 17.46
CA ASP A 67 9.87 1.32 17.06
C ASP A 67 10.30 0.74 15.72
N LEU A 68 10.85 1.61 14.86
CA LEU A 68 11.36 1.25 13.54
C LEU A 68 12.89 1.18 13.48
N THR A 69 13.58 1.25 14.60
CA THR A 69 15.05 1.10 14.65
C THR A 69 15.46 -0.22 14.00
N ASN A 70 16.49 -0.19 13.16
CA ASN A 70 16.99 -1.32 12.37
C ASN A 70 16.07 -1.77 11.23
N SER A 71 15.08 -0.99 10.86
CA SER A 71 14.38 -1.21 9.60
C SER A 71 15.30 -0.96 8.42
N VAL A 72 15.06 -1.64 7.30
CA VAL A 72 15.97 -1.64 6.15
C VAL A 72 15.29 -1.02 4.93
N SER A 73 15.97 -0.04 4.32
CA SER A 73 15.58 0.48 3.01
C SER A 73 16.43 -0.16 1.94
N SER A 74 15.82 -0.58 0.84
CA SER A 74 16.51 -1.26 -0.26
C SER A 74 15.84 -1.01 -1.60
N GLY A 75 16.44 -1.52 -2.67
CA GLY A 75 15.78 -1.59 -3.97
C GLY A 75 15.16 -2.97 -4.17
N SER A 76 13.98 -3.00 -4.77
CA SER A 76 13.30 -4.25 -5.10
C SER A 76 12.86 -4.24 -6.56
N VAL A 77 13.07 -5.37 -7.23
CA VAL A 77 12.73 -5.52 -8.64
C VAL A 77 11.23 -5.76 -8.79
N VAL A 78 10.60 -5.05 -9.71
CA VAL A 78 9.19 -5.27 -10.06
C VAL A 78 9.07 -6.58 -10.83
N LEU A 79 8.30 -7.51 -10.29
CA LEU A 79 8.05 -8.83 -10.88
C LEU A 79 6.79 -8.88 -11.72
N GLU A 80 5.77 -8.11 -11.32
CA GLU A 80 4.48 -8.07 -11.99
C GLU A 80 3.81 -6.72 -11.77
N VAL A 81 3.10 -6.25 -12.78
CA VAL A 81 2.23 -5.07 -12.69
C VAL A 81 0.82 -5.53 -13.04
N SER A 82 -0.13 -5.28 -12.16
CA SER A 82 -1.53 -5.58 -12.39
C SER A 82 -2.39 -4.34 -12.24
N SER A 83 -3.54 -4.32 -12.89
CA SER A 83 -4.46 -3.20 -12.81
C SER A 83 -5.91 -3.65 -12.88
N ASN A 84 -6.79 -2.86 -12.30
CA ASN A 84 -8.23 -3.01 -12.48
C ASN A 84 -8.92 -1.67 -12.24
N VAL A 85 -10.19 -1.60 -12.63
CA VAL A 85 -11.02 -0.43 -12.35
C VAL A 85 -11.63 -0.60 -10.96
N GLN A 86 -11.53 0.45 -10.14
CA GLN A 86 -12.10 0.51 -8.80
C GLN A 86 -13.24 1.53 -8.79
N PRO A 87 -14.41 1.20 -8.22
CA PRO A 87 -15.55 2.13 -8.18
C PRO A 87 -15.45 3.15 -7.03
N GLU A 88 -14.58 2.93 -6.09
CA GLU A 88 -14.38 3.86 -4.96
C GLU A 88 -12.94 3.84 -4.49
N HIS A 89 -12.52 4.94 -3.90
CA HIS A 89 -11.20 5.09 -3.26
C HIS A 89 -11.27 6.14 -2.17
N TYR A 90 -10.17 6.33 -1.46
CA TYR A 90 -10.05 7.33 -0.40
C TYR A 90 -9.01 8.37 -0.78
N VAL A 91 -9.35 9.64 -0.52
CA VAL A 91 -8.43 10.77 -0.66
C VAL A 91 -8.09 11.27 0.74
N ILE A 92 -6.81 11.23 1.07
CA ILE A 92 -6.28 11.61 2.38
C ILE A 92 -5.55 12.94 2.22
N ASN A 93 -5.86 13.89 3.12
CA ASN A 93 -5.25 15.23 3.11
C ASN A 93 -5.41 15.96 1.77
N ASP A 94 -6.48 15.72 1.04
CA ASP A 94 -6.70 16.25 -0.31
C ASP A 94 -5.58 15.95 -1.31
N THR A 95 -4.66 15.05 -0.97
CA THR A 95 -3.43 14.82 -1.73
C THR A 95 -3.22 13.34 -2.06
N TYR A 96 -3.35 12.47 -1.07
CA TYR A 96 -2.98 11.06 -1.21
C TYR A 96 -4.19 10.23 -1.58
N LYS A 97 -4.10 9.49 -2.67
CA LYS A 97 -5.19 8.62 -3.13
C LYS A 97 -4.80 7.17 -2.95
N PHE A 98 -5.64 6.42 -2.27
CA PHE A 98 -5.43 5.00 -2.05
C PHE A 98 -6.70 4.20 -2.34
N GLY A 99 -6.55 3.03 -2.94
CA GLY A 99 -7.64 2.07 -3.09
C GLY A 99 -8.20 1.71 -1.73
N TRP A 100 -9.51 1.47 -1.64
CA TRP A 100 -10.16 1.22 -0.37
C TRP A 100 -9.65 -0.03 0.34
N MET A 101 -9.18 -1.02 -0.41
CA MET A 101 -8.56 -2.24 0.12
C MET A 101 -7.03 -2.21 0.06
N GLY A 102 -6.43 -1.12 -0.41
CA GLY A 102 -4.98 -0.97 -0.40
C GLY A 102 -4.43 -1.01 1.02
N MET A 103 -3.21 -1.51 1.18
CA MET A 103 -2.56 -1.63 2.48
C MET A 103 -1.53 -0.52 2.66
N ILE A 104 -1.78 0.34 3.61
CA ILE A 104 -0.95 1.52 3.87
C ILE A 104 -0.31 1.38 5.24
N PHE A 105 0.97 1.72 5.34
CA PHE A 105 1.71 1.70 6.60
C PHE A 105 1.43 2.96 7.40
N VAL A 106 0.90 2.80 8.61
CA VAL A 106 0.49 3.92 9.46
C VAL A 106 0.99 3.74 10.89
N LYS A 107 1.06 4.86 11.59
CA LYS A 107 1.23 4.87 13.05
C LYS A 107 -0.06 5.37 13.67
N ARG A 108 -0.64 4.55 14.56
CA ARG A 108 -1.86 4.88 15.30
C ARG A 108 -1.62 4.65 16.78
N ALA A 109 -1.86 5.67 17.60
CA ALA A 109 -1.68 5.58 19.05
C ALA A 109 -0.30 5.03 19.45
N GLY A 110 0.75 5.47 18.76
CA GLY A 110 2.12 5.06 19.02
C GLY A 110 2.54 3.72 18.44
N GLU A 111 1.67 3.07 17.68
CA GLU A 111 1.92 1.74 17.14
C GLU A 111 1.90 1.74 15.62
N TYR A 112 2.96 1.22 15.00
CA TYR A 112 3.05 1.05 13.55
C TYR A 112 2.32 -0.21 13.11
N LYS A 113 1.54 -0.11 12.06
CA LYS A 113 0.75 -1.20 11.51
C LYS A 113 0.40 -0.95 10.04
N PHE A 114 -0.09 -1.98 9.37
CA PHE A 114 -0.70 -1.83 8.05
C PHE A 114 -2.22 -1.74 8.20
N LEU A 115 -2.80 -0.72 7.60
CA LEU A 115 -4.25 -0.52 7.55
C LEU A 115 -4.71 -0.44 6.11
N ARG A 116 -5.93 -0.89 5.88
CA ARG A 116 -6.57 -0.73 4.58
C ARG A 116 -7.00 0.71 4.36
N GLY A 117 -7.11 1.12 3.12
CA GLY A 117 -7.49 2.50 2.80
C GLY A 117 -8.74 2.96 3.54
N PHE A 118 -9.76 2.10 3.65
CA PHE A 118 -11.01 2.44 4.33
C PHE A 118 -10.89 2.51 5.86
N GLU A 119 -9.81 1.98 6.43
CA GLU A 119 -9.60 1.95 7.90
C GLU A 119 -8.86 3.19 8.41
N ILE A 120 -8.25 3.97 7.52
CA ILE A 120 -7.45 5.13 7.92
C ILE A 120 -8.36 6.21 8.49
N GLU A 121 -7.96 6.80 9.60
CA GLU A 121 -8.71 7.81 10.34
C GLU A 121 -7.89 9.09 10.53
N VAL A 122 -8.60 10.20 10.72
CA VAL A 122 -7.98 11.44 11.16
C VAL A 122 -7.23 11.21 12.48
N GLY A 123 -5.99 11.69 12.53
CA GLY A 123 -5.09 11.47 13.67
C GLY A 123 -4.08 10.35 13.45
N ASP A 124 -4.31 9.45 12.50
CA ASP A 124 -3.28 8.51 12.06
C ASP A 124 -2.11 9.26 11.43
N GLU A 125 -0.96 8.62 11.37
CA GLU A 125 0.23 9.17 10.73
C GLU A 125 0.73 8.21 9.65
N LEU A 126 0.98 8.74 8.44
CA LEU A 126 1.52 7.97 7.33
C LEU A 126 3.05 8.08 7.35
N LEU A 127 3.74 7.01 6.98
CA LEU A 127 5.21 7.04 6.89
C LEU A 127 5.65 7.40 5.47
N ASP A 128 6.47 8.44 5.35
CA ASP A 128 7.01 8.84 4.06
C ASP A 128 8.37 8.19 3.75
N LYS A 129 8.86 8.43 2.54
CA LYS A 129 10.12 7.87 2.03
C LYS A 129 11.36 8.26 2.84
N ASP A 130 11.29 9.34 3.59
CA ASP A 130 12.41 9.87 4.39
C ASP A 130 12.32 9.49 5.85
N GLY A 131 11.32 8.69 6.22
CA GLY A 131 11.08 8.27 7.60
C GLY A 131 10.31 9.30 8.43
N ASN A 132 9.76 10.34 7.77
CA ASN A 132 8.93 11.33 8.44
C ASN A 132 7.48 10.86 8.51
N LEU A 133 6.76 11.36 9.51
CA LEU A 133 5.34 11.05 9.69
C LEU A 133 4.49 12.19 9.15
N VAL A 134 3.47 11.84 8.38
CA VAL A 134 2.50 12.77 7.82
C VAL A 134 1.16 12.55 8.52
N GLU A 135 0.72 13.52 9.31
CA GLU A 135 -0.55 13.41 10.03
C GLU A 135 -1.73 13.42 9.06
N VAL A 136 -2.66 12.49 9.27
CA VAL A 136 -3.93 12.45 8.55
C VAL A 136 -4.86 13.49 9.15
N THR A 137 -5.19 14.52 8.36
CA THR A 137 -6.07 15.61 8.77
C THR A 137 -7.45 15.50 8.13
N SER A 138 -7.57 14.76 7.03
CA SER A 138 -8.84 14.48 6.38
C SER A 138 -8.79 13.16 5.63
N THR A 139 -9.93 12.51 5.54
CA THR A 139 -10.13 11.33 4.71
C THR A 139 -11.53 11.41 4.11
N VAL A 140 -11.61 11.26 2.80
CA VAL A 140 -12.86 11.39 2.04
C VAL A 140 -12.99 10.19 1.11
N GLU A 141 -14.14 9.52 1.18
CA GLU A 141 -14.49 8.49 0.21
C GLU A 141 -14.96 9.15 -1.09
N VAL A 142 -14.39 8.71 -2.20
CA VAL A 142 -14.75 9.18 -3.53
C VAL A 142 -15.32 8.01 -4.32
N THR A 143 -16.53 8.20 -4.85
CA THR A 143 -17.18 7.22 -5.72
C THR A 143 -17.00 7.67 -7.17
N SER A 144 -16.07 7.04 -7.86
CA SER A 144 -15.73 7.35 -9.25
C SER A 144 -14.89 6.20 -9.79
N ASP A 145 -15.25 5.68 -10.95
CA ASP A 145 -14.47 4.64 -11.60
C ASP A 145 -13.11 5.18 -11.99
N GLU A 146 -12.06 4.57 -11.45
CA GLU A 146 -10.68 4.90 -11.78
C GLU A 146 -9.84 3.63 -11.90
N THR A 147 -8.80 3.69 -12.74
CA THR A 147 -7.86 2.58 -12.86
C THR A 147 -6.85 2.65 -11.74
N PHE A 148 -6.73 1.54 -11.01
CA PHE A 148 -5.77 1.34 -9.94
C PHE A 148 -4.79 0.24 -10.31
N TYR A 149 -3.59 0.34 -9.76
CA TYR A 149 -2.48 -0.57 -10.03
C TYR A 149 -1.96 -1.17 -8.75
N SER A 150 -1.34 -2.34 -8.89
CA SER A 150 -0.56 -2.98 -7.84
C SER A 150 0.75 -3.47 -8.44
N LEU A 151 1.82 -3.34 -7.68
CA LEU A 151 3.14 -3.84 -8.04
C LEU A 151 3.45 -5.05 -7.18
N ASP A 152 3.79 -6.17 -7.82
CA ASP A 152 4.44 -7.28 -7.13
C ASP A 152 5.94 -7.01 -7.21
N VAL A 153 6.57 -6.79 -6.08
CA VAL A 153 8.00 -6.50 -6.00
C VAL A 153 8.70 -7.61 -5.23
N GLU A 154 9.95 -7.84 -5.59
CA GLU A 154 10.77 -8.91 -5.04
C GLU A 154 10.95 -8.78 -3.53
N ASP A 155 10.85 -9.89 -2.82
CA ASP A 155 11.15 -10.10 -1.39
C ASP A 155 10.23 -9.32 -0.41
N ILE A 156 10.30 -7.99 -0.39
CA ILE A 156 9.71 -7.19 0.69
C ILE A 156 8.24 -6.84 0.43
N ASP A 157 7.83 -6.75 -0.82
CA ASP A 157 6.47 -6.39 -1.24
C ASP A 157 6.00 -5.00 -0.79
N THR A 158 6.93 -4.08 -0.52
CA THR A 158 6.60 -2.70 -0.21
C THR A 158 7.17 -1.76 -1.27
N TYR A 159 6.52 -0.63 -1.44
CA TYR A 159 7.00 0.46 -2.27
C TYR A 159 6.40 1.79 -1.80
N PHE A 160 6.81 2.90 -2.38
CA PHE A 160 6.32 4.22 -2.01
C PHE A 160 5.43 4.77 -3.12
N SER A 161 4.16 4.95 -2.82
CA SER A 161 3.16 5.58 -3.68
C SER A 161 2.90 7.01 -3.20
N SER A 162 3.16 7.99 -4.03
CA SER A 162 3.16 9.42 -3.63
C SER A 162 4.04 9.65 -2.40
N ASP A 163 5.17 8.94 -2.36
CA ASP A 163 6.14 8.93 -1.27
C ASP A 163 5.62 8.39 0.07
N ILE A 164 4.50 7.72 0.09
CA ILE A 164 3.94 7.05 1.26
C ILE A 164 4.13 5.55 1.15
N LEU A 165 4.55 4.91 2.25
CA LEU A 165 4.81 3.47 2.28
C LEU A 165 3.52 2.68 2.20
N VAL A 166 3.47 1.79 1.21
CA VAL A 166 2.35 0.87 0.99
C VAL A 166 2.89 -0.55 0.83
N HIS A 167 2.03 -1.51 1.07
CA HIS A 167 2.35 -2.92 0.87
C HIS A 167 1.55 -3.46 -0.31
N ASN A 168 2.21 -4.21 -1.18
CA ASN A 168 1.53 -4.96 -2.21
C ASN A 168 0.58 -5.97 -1.56
N LEU A 169 -0.63 -6.10 -2.08
CA LEU A 169 -1.53 -7.15 -1.61
C LEU A 169 -1.06 -8.50 -2.13
N PRO A 170 -1.23 -9.57 -1.34
CA PRO A 170 -0.84 -10.89 -1.79
C PRO A 170 -1.58 -11.26 -3.07
N PRO A 171 -1.00 -12.14 -3.90
CA PRO A 171 -1.69 -12.65 -5.06
C PRO A 171 -3.05 -13.20 -4.66
N LYS A 172 -3.97 -13.21 -5.61
CA LYS A 172 -5.33 -13.70 -5.37
C LYS A 172 -5.27 -15.00 -4.59
N GLY A 173 -5.91 -14.98 -3.44
CA GLY A 173 -5.85 -16.08 -2.50
C GLY A 173 -6.39 -17.39 -3.05
N PRO A 174 -6.39 -18.39 -2.22
CA PRO A 174 -6.77 -19.74 -2.63
C PRO A 174 -8.15 -19.80 -3.18
#